data_abad726ee36937ec2b8795c79fe9fe02
#
_entry.id   abad726ee36937ec2b8795c79fe9fe02
#
_cell.length_a   1.000
_cell.length_b   1.000
_cell.length_c   1.000
_cell.angle_alpha   90.00
_cell.angle_beta   90.00
_cell.angle_gamma   90.00
#
_symmetry.space_group_name_H-M   'P 1'
#
loop_
_entity.id
_entity.type
_entity.pdbx_description
1 polymer ?
#
loop_
_entity_poly.entity_id
_entity_poly.type
_entity_poly.pdbx_seq_one_letter_code
_entity_poly.pdbx_strand_id
1 'polypeptide(L)'
;LTAWSRLDDLVGEAGTLAMIAYTGNTANADAEASYLRFSMEVFPQLEEQQVRLAKRLVATGWTRPDMETTVRRFRTDIEIFREANVARFAQIEELSAAYQKISGGLSVDWNGVKKTVPQLQTHLKSNDRAEREKAFRLGAQAYLEQRQPIADLFDKMYALRNAVAMEANFTDFQYYCFASKHRFDYTPTDCANFHAAIEKAVVPAVARLMEHRRRSLELDVLRPWDVTVDLDSKIPLKPFDTVETFVSRARGIFSRVDEGLGEQFGVMADEGLLDLESRQGKAPGGYCTDLAFRGRPFIFMNAVGVPDDVQTLIHEAGHSFHDFATHDLPFAWQRSVGHEAAELASMSMELLAMPYLVAPDGYYTPEQARIAWLEHLEDVLASLVHIASVDAFQAWIYSSADGGNAAARDVKWLEIRARFEKGVDWSGLEKERVARWYRQLHIFELPFYYIEYGIAQLGALQVFRNAVTDAGEAVNAYKRFLALGGTKSLPELYAAAGVKLVFDAATMQELVAFVEDRIVALRNGAPAPFGSVIPNRAAREHQSA
;
A
#
# COMPACT_ATOMS: atom_id res chain seq x y z
N LEU A 1 2.05 18.19 -27.40
CA LEU A 1 1.72 17.25 -26.34
C LEU A 1 2.11 15.81 -26.72
N THR A 2 1.70 15.29 -27.87
CA THR A 2 1.98 13.90 -28.29
C THR A 2 3.48 13.56 -28.28
N ALA A 3 4.34 14.43 -28.85
CA ALA A 3 5.79 14.20 -28.85
C ALA A 3 6.38 14.26 -27.43
N TRP A 4 5.87 15.14 -26.59
CA TRP A 4 6.28 15.25 -25.19
C TRP A 4 5.87 13.99 -24.41
N SER A 5 4.59 13.58 -24.46
CA SER A 5 4.12 12.36 -23.82
C SER A 5 4.89 11.12 -24.27
N ARG A 6 5.16 11.01 -25.58
CA ARG A 6 5.96 9.89 -26.11
C ARG A 6 7.41 9.89 -25.60
N LEU A 7 8.01 11.05 -25.42
CA LEU A 7 9.34 11.15 -24.82
C LEU A 7 9.32 10.71 -23.35
N ASP A 8 8.28 11.11 -22.61
CA ASP A 8 8.05 10.67 -21.23
C ASP A 8 7.96 9.14 -21.15
N ASP A 9 7.13 8.54 -21.99
CA ASP A 9 6.96 7.08 -22.04
C ASP A 9 8.29 6.37 -22.33
N LEU A 10 9.07 6.86 -23.31
CA LEU A 10 10.35 6.26 -23.70
C LEU A 10 11.41 6.35 -22.59
N VAL A 11 11.56 7.53 -21.99
CA VAL A 11 12.56 7.75 -20.94
C VAL A 11 12.12 7.06 -19.64
N GLY A 12 10.82 7.13 -19.31
CA GLY A 12 10.25 6.44 -18.18
C GLY A 12 10.49 4.93 -18.26
N GLU A 13 10.12 4.30 -19.39
CA GLU A 13 10.32 2.86 -19.58
C GLU A 13 11.80 2.46 -19.51
N ALA A 14 12.71 3.25 -20.10
CA ALA A 14 14.13 2.97 -20.02
C ALA A 14 14.66 2.99 -18.57
N GLY A 15 14.18 3.93 -17.75
CA GLY A 15 14.49 4.01 -16.33
C GLY A 15 13.87 2.85 -15.53
N THR A 16 12.62 2.50 -15.83
CA THR A 16 11.93 1.34 -15.24
C THR A 16 12.69 0.04 -15.54
N LEU A 17 13.14 -0.17 -16.75
CA LEU A 17 13.95 -1.35 -17.11
C LEU A 17 15.29 -1.38 -16.38
N ALA A 18 15.95 -0.24 -16.18
CA ALA A 18 17.16 -0.17 -15.38
C ALA A 18 16.90 -0.50 -13.90
N MET A 19 15.76 -0.02 -13.34
CA MET A 19 15.32 -0.37 -11.99
C MET A 19 15.02 -1.87 -11.84
N ILE A 20 14.28 -2.46 -12.78
CA ILE A 20 13.96 -3.90 -12.78
C ILE A 20 15.25 -4.73 -12.85
N ALA A 21 16.20 -4.37 -13.70
CA ALA A 21 17.48 -5.08 -13.81
C ALA A 21 18.27 -5.01 -12.48
N TYR A 22 18.31 -3.85 -11.84
CA TYR A 22 18.99 -3.65 -10.56
C TYR A 22 18.28 -4.40 -9.42
N THR A 23 16.97 -4.24 -9.27
CA THR A 23 16.21 -4.91 -8.20
C THR A 23 16.17 -6.43 -8.38
N GLY A 24 16.20 -6.90 -9.63
CA GLY A 24 16.29 -8.32 -9.98
C GLY A 24 17.61 -8.97 -9.58
N ASN A 25 18.72 -8.21 -9.53
CA ASN A 25 20.03 -8.66 -9.06
C ASN A 25 20.89 -7.48 -8.57
N THR A 26 20.77 -7.15 -7.29
CA THR A 26 21.50 -6.04 -6.64
C THR A 26 23.03 -6.25 -6.56
N ALA A 27 23.52 -7.46 -6.84
CA ALA A 27 24.96 -7.75 -6.92
C ALA A 27 25.56 -7.46 -8.31
N ASN A 28 24.73 -7.11 -9.30
CA ASN A 28 25.18 -6.76 -10.65
C ASN A 28 25.59 -5.28 -10.72
N ALA A 29 26.90 -5.01 -10.75
CA ALA A 29 27.43 -3.65 -10.76
C ALA A 29 27.06 -2.84 -12.01
N ASP A 30 26.86 -3.48 -13.17
CA ASP A 30 26.43 -2.78 -14.40
C ASP A 30 24.97 -2.35 -14.31
N ALA A 31 24.12 -3.19 -13.73
CA ALA A 31 22.71 -2.86 -13.48
C ALA A 31 22.58 -1.71 -12.45
N GLU A 32 23.36 -1.77 -11.36
CA GLU A 32 23.45 -0.69 -10.38
C GLU A 32 23.89 0.63 -11.01
N ALA A 33 24.97 0.61 -11.79
CA ALA A 33 25.49 1.80 -12.47
C ALA A 33 24.46 2.39 -13.46
N SER A 34 23.72 1.54 -14.19
CA SER A 34 22.66 1.97 -15.10
C SER A 34 21.51 2.64 -14.34
N TYR A 35 21.03 2.01 -13.26
CA TYR A 35 19.96 2.56 -12.41
C TYR A 35 20.36 3.90 -11.80
N LEU A 36 21.57 3.98 -11.20
CA LEU A 36 22.09 5.23 -10.62
C LEU A 36 22.23 6.34 -11.65
N ARG A 37 22.65 6.03 -12.87
CA ARG A 37 22.72 7.00 -13.96
C ARG A 37 21.34 7.59 -14.28
N PHE A 38 20.30 6.76 -14.37
CA PHE A 38 18.95 7.25 -14.60
C PHE A 38 18.48 8.13 -13.45
N SER A 39 18.66 7.70 -12.20
CA SER A 39 18.20 8.42 -11.02
C SER A 39 18.93 9.76 -10.82
N MET A 40 20.25 9.81 -11.07
CA MET A 40 21.08 10.98 -10.75
C MET A 40 21.31 11.92 -11.92
N GLU A 41 21.24 11.46 -13.17
CA GLU A 41 21.59 12.26 -14.34
C GLU A 41 20.39 12.47 -15.28
N VAL A 42 19.60 11.43 -15.56
CA VAL A 42 18.56 11.48 -16.61
C VAL A 42 17.25 12.07 -16.05
N PHE A 43 16.73 11.53 -14.96
CA PHE A 43 15.46 11.99 -14.40
C PHE A 43 15.48 13.47 -13.96
N PRO A 44 16.52 14.00 -13.29
CA PRO A 44 16.56 15.42 -12.96
C PRO A 44 16.51 16.35 -14.19
N GLN A 45 17.17 15.95 -15.29
CA GLN A 45 17.12 16.70 -16.55
C GLN A 45 15.73 16.61 -17.21
N LEU A 46 15.12 15.44 -17.18
CA LEU A 46 13.76 15.25 -17.70
C LEU A 46 12.77 16.14 -16.92
N GLU A 47 12.83 16.13 -15.60
CA GLU A 47 11.96 16.92 -14.73
C GLU A 47 12.09 18.43 -15.00
N GLU A 48 13.32 18.94 -15.12
CA GLU A 48 13.55 20.34 -15.49
C GLU A 48 12.88 20.69 -16.83
N GLN A 49 13.01 19.83 -17.85
CA GLN A 49 12.38 20.06 -19.15
C GLN A 49 10.86 19.94 -19.08
N GLN A 50 10.33 19.03 -18.28
CA GLN A 50 8.89 18.90 -18.04
C GLN A 50 8.30 20.19 -17.45
N VAL A 51 8.91 20.72 -16.39
CA VAL A 51 8.49 22.00 -15.79
C VAL A 51 8.57 23.14 -16.81
N ARG A 52 9.60 23.19 -17.65
CA ARG A 52 9.73 24.19 -18.71
C ARG A 52 8.63 24.08 -19.77
N LEU A 53 8.28 22.87 -20.18
CA LEU A 53 7.22 22.63 -21.16
C LEU A 53 5.84 22.91 -20.54
N ALA A 54 5.62 22.51 -19.30
CA ALA A 54 4.40 22.80 -18.55
C ALA A 54 4.18 24.33 -18.43
N LYS A 55 5.20 25.11 -18.09
CA LYS A 55 5.14 26.60 -18.07
C LYS A 55 4.69 27.17 -19.40
N ARG A 56 5.23 26.66 -20.51
CA ARG A 56 4.86 27.11 -21.85
C ARG A 56 3.41 26.75 -22.17
N LEU A 57 2.98 25.52 -21.88
CA LEU A 57 1.61 25.08 -22.12
C LEU A 57 0.61 25.91 -21.31
N VAL A 58 0.83 26.07 -20.02
CA VAL A 58 -0.05 26.86 -19.14
C VAL A 58 -0.14 28.31 -19.59
N ALA A 59 0.97 28.91 -20.04
CA ALA A 59 1.02 30.29 -20.54
C ALA A 59 0.18 30.50 -21.81
N THR A 60 -0.10 29.45 -22.61
CA THR A 60 -0.96 29.56 -23.80
C THR A 60 -2.45 29.67 -23.47
N GLY A 61 -2.84 29.40 -22.21
CA GLY A 61 -4.26 29.29 -21.83
C GLY A 61 -4.97 28.07 -22.43
N TRP A 62 -4.22 27.11 -23.02
CA TRP A 62 -4.81 25.92 -23.61
C TRP A 62 -5.52 25.05 -22.56
N THR A 63 -6.74 24.61 -22.91
CA THR A 63 -7.55 23.72 -22.09
C THR A 63 -8.23 22.66 -22.94
N ARG A 64 -8.46 21.50 -22.36
CA ARG A 64 -9.26 20.40 -22.92
C ARG A 64 -9.93 19.66 -21.76
N PRO A 65 -11.21 19.30 -21.82
CA PRO A 65 -11.96 18.75 -20.68
C PRO A 65 -11.32 17.51 -20.05
N ASP A 66 -10.71 16.64 -20.84
CA ASP A 66 -10.03 15.42 -20.37
C ASP A 66 -8.58 15.66 -19.89
N MET A 67 -8.13 16.93 -19.91
CA MET A 67 -6.80 17.37 -19.45
C MET A 67 -6.88 18.39 -18.30
N GLU A 68 -8.07 18.66 -17.79
CA GLU A 68 -8.27 19.66 -16.75
C GLU A 68 -7.45 19.33 -15.49
N THR A 69 -7.53 18.08 -15.02
CA THR A 69 -6.75 17.58 -13.89
C THR A 69 -5.24 17.68 -14.16
N THR A 70 -4.79 17.28 -15.35
CA THR A 70 -3.39 17.39 -15.75
C THR A 70 -2.89 18.83 -15.75
N VAL A 71 -3.66 19.77 -16.33
CA VAL A 71 -3.29 21.19 -16.35
C VAL A 71 -3.27 21.77 -14.94
N ARG A 72 -4.17 21.34 -14.06
CA ARG A 72 -4.16 21.73 -12.65
C ARG A 72 -2.88 21.24 -11.94
N ARG A 73 -2.48 19.98 -12.17
CA ARG A 73 -1.21 19.44 -11.66
C ARG A 73 -0.03 20.28 -12.15
N PHE A 74 0.07 20.55 -13.44
CA PHE A 74 1.15 21.38 -13.98
C PHE A 74 1.21 22.79 -13.37
N ARG A 75 0.07 23.42 -13.12
CA ARG A 75 0.05 24.72 -12.43
C ARG A 75 0.60 24.62 -11.02
N THR A 76 0.23 23.58 -10.29
CA THR A 76 0.72 23.37 -8.93
C THR A 76 2.23 23.10 -8.92
N ASP A 77 2.73 22.23 -9.82
CA ASP A 77 4.16 21.94 -9.93
C ASP A 77 4.99 23.20 -10.23
N ILE A 78 4.48 24.05 -11.15
CA ILE A 78 5.09 25.33 -11.46
C ILE A 78 5.08 26.28 -10.23
N GLU A 79 3.98 26.28 -9.48
CA GLU A 79 3.80 27.15 -8.31
C GLU A 79 4.72 26.76 -7.16
N ILE A 80 4.91 25.45 -6.91
CA ILE A 80 5.73 24.95 -5.79
C ILE A 80 7.22 24.83 -6.13
N PHE A 81 7.57 24.79 -7.43
CA PHE A 81 8.96 24.62 -7.85
C PHE A 81 9.85 25.77 -7.38
N ARG A 82 10.97 25.42 -6.76
CA ARG A 82 12.06 26.34 -6.39
C ARG A 82 13.40 25.70 -6.71
N GLU A 83 14.23 26.39 -7.47
CA GLU A 83 15.59 25.93 -7.80
C GLU A 83 16.42 25.65 -6.53
N ALA A 84 16.27 26.46 -5.49
CA ALA A 84 16.93 26.26 -4.21
C ALA A 84 16.53 24.95 -3.49
N ASN A 85 15.37 24.37 -3.82
CA ASN A 85 14.91 23.10 -3.23
C ASN A 85 15.53 21.87 -3.89
N VAL A 86 16.08 21.97 -5.09
CA VAL A 86 16.70 20.83 -5.81
C VAL A 86 17.81 20.20 -4.97
N ALA A 87 18.73 21.04 -4.44
CA ALA A 87 19.81 20.58 -3.57
C ALA A 87 19.30 20.02 -2.22
N ARG A 88 18.18 20.53 -1.71
CA ARG A 88 17.56 20.02 -0.47
C ARG A 88 16.93 18.64 -0.69
N PHE A 89 16.27 18.42 -1.82
CA PHE A 89 15.73 17.10 -2.16
C PHE A 89 16.84 16.07 -2.30
N ALA A 90 17.95 16.38 -2.98
CA ALA A 90 19.09 15.48 -3.05
C ALA A 90 19.63 15.09 -1.66
N GLN A 91 19.71 16.04 -0.72
CA GLN A 91 20.10 15.75 0.66
C GLN A 91 19.07 14.90 1.41
N ILE A 92 17.77 15.09 1.15
CA ILE A 92 16.71 14.26 1.74
C ILE A 92 16.84 12.82 1.22
N GLU A 93 17.11 12.61 -0.06
CA GLU A 93 17.35 11.28 -0.64
C GLU A 93 18.59 10.59 -0.06
N GLU A 94 19.69 11.31 0.15
CA GLU A 94 20.87 10.78 0.85
C GLU A 94 20.53 10.33 2.28
N LEU A 95 19.71 11.08 3.00
CA LEU A 95 19.23 10.69 4.34
C LEU A 95 18.27 9.50 4.29
N SER A 96 17.42 9.41 3.28
CA SER A 96 16.55 8.24 3.05
C SER A 96 17.37 6.97 2.82
N ALA A 97 18.38 7.05 1.97
CA ALA A 97 19.33 5.95 1.75
C ALA A 97 20.10 5.57 3.04
N ALA A 98 20.48 6.55 3.86
CA ALA A 98 21.12 6.30 5.15
C ALA A 98 20.18 5.59 6.13
N TYR A 99 18.89 5.96 6.16
CA TYR A 99 17.87 5.25 6.96
C TYR A 99 17.72 3.79 6.49
N GLN A 100 17.61 3.56 5.18
CA GLN A 100 17.53 2.21 4.60
C GLN A 100 18.75 1.36 4.98
N LYS A 101 19.94 1.95 4.94
CA LYS A 101 21.19 1.26 5.34
C LYS A 101 21.17 0.88 6.81
N ILE A 102 20.67 1.73 7.70
CA ILE A 102 20.53 1.43 9.12
C ILE A 102 19.50 0.32 9.30
N SER A 103 18.27 0.51 8.82
CA SER A 103 17.15 -0.41 9.04
C SER A 103 17.39 -1.79 8.40
N GLY A 104 17.91 -1.80 7.15
CA GLY A 104 18.24 -3.04 6.43
C GLY A 104 19.44 -3.79 7.02
N GLY A 105 20.36 -3.10 7.71
CA GLY A 105 21.50 -3.70 8.39
C GLY A 105 21.19 -4.31 9.76
N LEU A 106 19.98 -4.11 10.30
CA LEU A 106 19.60 -4.62 11.61
C LEU A 106 19.55 -6.14 11.65
N SER A 107 20.20 -6.69 12.65
CA SER A 107 20.23 -8.14 12.88
C SER A 107 20.31 -8.44 14.38
N VAL A 108 19.84 -9.62 14.74
CA VAL A 108 19.81 -10.13 16.11
C VAL A 108 20.47 -11.49 16.21
N ASP A 109 20.95 -11.84 17.39
CA ASP A 109 21.35 -13.22 17.69
C ASP A 109 20.11 -14.03 18.10
N TRP A 110 19.82 -15.06 17.30
CA TRP A 110 18.78 -16.03 17.60
C TRP A 110 19.39 -17.38 17.89
N ASN A 111 19.64 -17.68 19.16
CA ASN A 111 20.25 -18.95 19.60
C ASN A 111 21.61 -19.27 18.92
N GLY A 112 22.49 -18.27 18.80
CA GLY A 112 23.77 -18.41 18.14
C GLY A 112 23.75 -18.27 16.61
N VAL A 113 22.60 -18.01 16.03
CA VAL A 113 22.43 -17.75 14.58
C VAL A 113 22.04 -16.29 14.36
N LYS A 114 22.80 -15.58 13.53
CA LYS A 114 22.47 -14.21 13.14
C LYS A 114 21.26 -14.20 12.21
N LYS A 115 20.19 -13.46 12.60
CA LYS A 115 18.98 -13.26 11.80
C LYS A 115 18.73 -11.77 11.59
N THR A 116 18.15 -11.41 10.45
CA THR A 116 17.61 -10.06 10.23
C THR A 116 16.30 -9.87 11.00
N VAL A 117 15.89 -8.61 11.25
CA VAL A 117 14.61 -8.34 11.92
C VAL A 117 13.41 -8.92 11.15
N PRO A 118 13.31 -8.83 9.80
CA PRO A 118 12.25 -9.50 9.05
C PRO A 118 12.20 -11.03 9.26
N GLN A 119 13.34 -11.70 9.41
CA GLN A 119 13.37 -13.15 9.66
C GLN A 119 12.78 -13.56 11.02
N LEU A 120 12.54 -12.61 11.93
CA LEU A 120 11.83 -12.88 13.19
C LEU A 120 10.32 -13.07 13.01
N GLN A 121 9.75 -12.69 11.88
CA GLN A 121 8.30 -12.78 11.63
C GLN A 121 7.77 -14.21 11.77
N THR A 122 8.53 -15.21 11.33
CA THR A 122 8.16 -16.62 11.50
C THR A 122 8.06 -17.03 12.98
N HIS A 123 8.92 -16.46 13.83
CA HIS A 123 8.89 -16.69 15.28
C HIS A 123 7.77 -15.94 16.00
N LEU A 124 7.33 -14.78 15.47
CA LEU A 124 6.17 -14.06 15.97
C LEU A 124 4.84 -14.78 15.70
N LYS A 125 4.81 -15.67 14.70
CA LYS A 125 3.65 -16.54 14.40
C LYS A 125 3.72 -17.91 15.12
N SER A 126 4.78 -18.21 15.90
CA SER A 126 4.96 -19.47 16.64
C SER A 126 3.83 -19.71 17.65
N ASN A 127 3.44 -20.97 17.85
CA ASN A 127 2.50 -21.35 18.92
C ASN A 127 3.11 -21.25 20.32
N ASP A 128 4.44 -21.27 20.44
CA ASP A 128 5.14 -21.03 21.70
C ASP A 128 5.16 -19.53 22.04
N ARG A 129 4.43 -19.14 23.09
CA ARG A 129 4.36 -17.76 23.54
C ARG A 129 5.70 -17.17 23.97
N ALA A 130 6.57 -17.98 24.59
CA ALA A 130 7.88 -17.52 25.03
C ALA A 130 8.79 -17.22 23.81
N GLU A 131 8.66 -18.02 22.75
CA GLU A 131 9.33 -17.76 21.48
C GLU A 131 8.85 -16.45 20.85
N ARG A 132 7.55 -16.20 20.81
CA ARG A 132 6.98 -14.95 20.30
C ARG A 132 7.48 -13.73 21.09
N GLU A 133 7.43 -13.80 22.43
CA GLU A 133 7.94 -12.72 23.29
C GLU A 133 9.41 -12.44 23.03
N LYS A 134 10.24 -13.48 22.94
CA LYS A 134 11.67 -13.34 22.64
C LYS A 134 11.90 -12.66 21.29
N ALA A 135 11.20 -13.10 20.25
CA ALA A 135 11.31 -12.51 18.91
C ALA A 135 10.90 -11.03 18.91
N PHE A 136 9.79 -10.69 19.56
CA PHE A 136 9.30 -9.32 19.71
C PHE A 136 10.33 -8.42 20.41
N ARG A 137 10.86 -8.84 21.56
CA ARG A 137 11.82 -8.05 22.33
C ARG A 137 13.14 -7.85 21.59
N LEU A 138 13.67 -8.90 20.94
CA LEU A 138 14.89 -8.80 20.15
C LEU A 138 14.71 -7.85 18.95
N GLY A 139 13.58 -7.94 18.25
CA GLY A 139 13.28 -7.05 17.13
C GLY A 139 13.14 -5.58 17.56
N ALA A 140 12.48 -5.32 18.68
CA ALA A 140 12.39 -3.98 19.24
C ALA A 140 13.76 -3.45 19.70
N GLN A 141 14.54 -4.27 20.40
CA GLN A 141 15.88 -3.92 20.91
C GLN A 141 16.82 -3.51 19.77
N ALA A 142 16.78 -4.19 18.62
CA ALA A 142 17.61 -3.85 17.46
C ALA A 142 17.38 -2.39 17.00
N TYR A 143 16.14 -1.92 16.97
CA TYR A 143 15.83 -0.53 16.67
C TYR A 143 16.19 0.43 17.81
N LEU A 144 16.00 0.01 19.07
CA LEU A 144 16.35 0.85 20.23
C LEU A 144 17.85 1.12 20.32
N GLU A 145 18.69 0.18 19.91
CA GLU A 145 20.15 0.38 19.81
C GLU A 145 20.53 1.40 18.75
N GLN A 146 19.72 1.56 17.71
CA GLN A 146 19.90 2.57 16.66
C GLN A 146 19.04 3.83 16.87
N ARG A 147 18.41 3.98 18.04
CA ARG A 147 17.49 5.09 18.32
C ARG A 147 18.14 6.45 18.05
N GLN A 148 19.35 6.67 18.58
CA GLN A 148 20.01 7.98 18.45
C GLN A 148 20.42 8.27 16.99
N PRO A 149 21.12 7.37 16.26
CA PRO A 149 21.39 7.58 14.83
C PRO A 149 20.15 7.86 13.99
N ILE A 150 19.03 7.14 14.23
CA ILE A 150 17.78 7.33 13.50
C ILE A 150 17.13 8.67 13.88
N ALA A 151 17.16 9.07 15.16
CA ALA A 151 16.64 10.35 15.61
C ALA A 151 17.42 11.54 15.00
N ASP A 152 18.77 11.48 15.01
CA ASP A 152 19.64 12.50 14.43
C ASP A 152 19.44 12.64 12.90
N LEU A 153 19.20 11.51 12.24
CA LEU A 153 18.87 11.48 10.82
C LEU A 153 17.52 12.16 10.56
N PHE A 154 16.50 11.81 11.35
CA PHE A 154 15.18 12.41 11.22
C PHE A 154 15.20 13.92 11.51
N ASP A 155 15.97 14.38 12.49
CA ASP A 155 16.12 15.81 12.80
C ASP A 155 16.65 16.60 11.59
N LYS A 156 17.60 16.03 10.85
CA LYS A 156 18.10 16.62 9.60
C LYS A 156 17.02 16.64 8.51
N MET A 157 16.30 15.52 8.32
CA MET A 157 15.19 15.45 7.38
C MET A 157 14.10 16.47 7.72
N TYR A 158 13.72 16.58 8.99
CA TYR A 158 12.74 17.53 9.48
C TYR A 158 13.14 18.98 9.14
N ALA A 159 14.39 19.36 9.41
CA ALA A 159 14.90 20.68 9.10
C ALA A 159 14.88 20.99 7.60
N LEU A 160 15.32 20.03 6.76
CA LEU A 160 15.31 20.19 5.31
C LEU A 160 13.89 20.28 4.75
N ARG A 161 12.98 19.43 5.21
CA ARG A 161 11.56 19.42 4.77
C ARG A 161 10.86 20.73 5.10
N ASN A 162 11.06 21.27 6.31
CA ASN A 162 10.52 22.58 6.65
C ASN A 162 11.15 23.70 5.82
N ALA A 163 12.46 23.65 5.55
CA ALA A 163 13.12 24.62 4.66
C ALA A 163 12.56 24.56 3.23
N VAL A 164 12.25 23.35 2.72
CA VAL A 164 11.59 23.15 1.41
C VAL A 164 10.22 23.84 1.38
N ALA A 165 9.41 23.63 2.40
CA ALA A 165 8.07 24.22 2.50
C ALA A 165 8.12 25.75 2.59
N MET A 166 8.97 26.29 3.45
CA MET A 166 9.14 27.73 3.63
C MET A 166 9.64 28.42 2.34
N GLU A 167 10.59 27.82 1.63
CA GLU A 167 11.09 28.33 0.36
C GLU A 167 9.98 28.39 -0.71
N ALA A 168 9.05 27.44 -0.66
CA ALA A 168 7.88 27.39 -1.55
C ALA A 168 6.69 28.24 -1.04
N ASN A 169 6.89 29.05 0.01
CA ASN A 169 5.89 29.91 0.64
C ASN A 169 4.73 29.18 1.35
N PHE A 170 4.98 27.97 1.87
CA PHE A 170 4.02 27.25 2.71
C PHE A 170 4.31 27.49 4.20
N THR A 171 3.26 27.44 5.01
CA THR A 171 3.36 27.62 6.47
C THR A 171 4.05 26.46 7.16
N ASP A 172 3.91 25.26 6.61
CA ASP A 172 4.50 24.03 7.10
C ASP A 172 4.66 22.98 5.99
N PHE A 173 5.36 21.90 6.30
CA PHE A 173 5.64 20.85 5.33
C PHE A 173 4.41 19.98 5.00
N GLN A 174 3.38 19.93 5.85
CA GLN A 174 2.16 19.18 5.56
C GLN A 174 1.42 19.80 4.36
N TYR A 175 1.21 21.13 4.37
CA TYR A 175 0.56 21.81 3.25
C TYR A 175 1.39 21.74 1.97
N TYR A 176 2.72 21.82 2.07
CA TYR A 176 3.60 21.60 0.92
C TYR A 176 3.41 20.19 0.34
N CYS A 177 3.39 19.13 1.19
CA CYS A 177 3.15 17.76 0.75
C CYS A 177 1.79 17.59 0.08
N PHE A 178 0.73 18.23 0.59
CA PHE A 178 -0.58 18.18 -0.05
C PHE A 178 -0.54 18.76 -1.46
N ALA A 179 0.15 19.86 -1.67
CA ALA A 179 0.35 20.45 -2.99
C ALA A 179 1.20 19.52 -3.89
N SER A 180 2.35 19.03 -3.42
CA SER A 180 3.26 18.19 -4.20
C SER A 180 2.67 16.83 -4.57
N LYS A 181 1.74 16.32 -3.77
CA LYS A 181 0.98 15.08 -4.04
C LYS A 181 -0.31 15.34 -4.81
N HIS A 182 -0.56 16.58 -5.25
CA HIS A 182 -1.75 16.98 -5.99
C HIS A 182 -3.07 16.63 -5.27
N ARG A 183 -3.10 16.75 -3.95
CA ARG A 183 -4.29 16.49 -3.13
C ARG A 183 -5.24 17.68 -3.19
N PHE A 184 -6.07 17.71 -4.22
CA PHE A 184 -6.97 18.82 -4.50
C PHE A 184 -8.35 18.67 -3.87
N ASP A 185 -8.72 17.45 -3.49
CA ASP A 185 -10.10 17.08 -3.21
C ASP A 185 -10.35 16.80 -1.73
N TYR A 186 -9.31 16.92 -0.90
CA TYR A 186 -9.39 16.84 0.55
C TYR A 186 -8.24 17.62 1.19
N THR A 187 -8.36 17.92 2.47
CA THR A 187 -7.52 18.83 3.23
C THR A 187 -6.91 18.15 4.48
N PRO A 188 -5.90 18.75 5.14
CA PRO A 188 -5.46 18.31 6.46
C PRO A 188 -6.58 18.21 7.50
N THR A 189 -7.63 19.05 7.40
CA THR A 189 -8.81 18.99 8.26
C THR A 189 -9.62 17.71 8.00
N ASP A 190 -9.76 17.29 6.75
CA ASP A 190 -10.45 16.05 6.41
C ASP A 190 -9.67 14.83 6.96
N CYS A 191 -8.33 14.87 6.91
CA CYS A 191 -7.51 13.84 7.56
C CYS A 191 -7.71 13.81 9.08
N ALA A 192 -7.82 14.96 9.73
CA ALA A 192 -8.14 15.03 11.16
C ALA A 192 -9.54 14.46 11.47
N ASN A 193 -10.53 14.72 10.60
CA ASN A 193 -11.86 14.11 10.69
C ASN A 193 -11.79 12.59 10.50
N PHE A 194 -10.98 12.11 9.56
CA PHE A 194 -10.71 10.67 9.39
C PHE A 194 -10.14 10.06 10.67
N HIS A 195 -9.14 10.68 11.31
CA HIS A 195 -8.57 10.17 12.57
C HIS A 195 -9.64 10.07 13.67
N ALA A 196 -10.49 11.09 13.82
CA ALA A 196 -11.57 11.09 14.80
C ALA A 196 -12.64 10.03 14.47
N ALA A 197 -12.93 9.82 13.20
CA ALA A 197 -13.88 8.81 12.74
C ALA A 197 -13.34 7.39 12.98
N ILE A 198 -12.05 7.13 12.69
CA ILE A 198 -11.39 5.84 13.01
C ILE A 198 -11.44 5.57 14.52
N GLU A 199 -11.12 6.57 15.36
CA GLU A 199 -11.19 6.41 16.81
C GLU A 199 -12.58 6.01 17.29
N LYS A 200 -13.61 6.60 16.69
CA LYS A 200 -15.01 6.37 17.07
C LYS A 200 -15.59 5.06 16.51
N ALA A 201 -15.26 4.72 15.26
CA ALA A 201 -15.89 3.61 14.54
C ALA A 201 -15.05 2.33 14.57
N VAL A 202 -13.75 2.43 14.25
CA VAL A 202 -12.88 1.26 13.98
C VAL A 202 -12.20 0.77 15.26
N VAL A 203 -11.71 1.67 16.11
CA VAL A 203 -10.99 1.29 17.34
C VAL A 203 -11.83 0.39 18.26
N PRO A 204 -13.14 0.61 18.50
CA PRO A 204 -13.95 -0.31 19.27
C PRO A 204 -14.09 -1.71 18.63
N ALA A 205 -14.18 -1.79 17.31
CA ALA A 205 -14.23 -3.06 16.58
C ALA A 205 -12.92 -3.84 16.75
N VAL A 206 -11.78 -3.19 16.53
CA VAL A 206 -10.46 -3.81 16.74
C VAL A 206 -10.29 -4.24 18.20
N ALA A 207 -10.76 -3.46 19.17
CA ALA A 207 -10.73 -3.88 20.57
C ALA A 207 -11.54 -5.17 20.82
N ARG A 208 -12.70 -5.35 20.13
CA ARG A 208 -13.47 -6.61 20.18
C ARG A 208 -12.71 -7.78 19.54
N LEU A 209 -12.00 -7.54 18.43
CA LEU A 209 -11.14 -8.56 17.81
C LEU A 209 -10.01 -8.98 18.76
N MET A 210 -9.34 -8.02 19.42
CA MET A 210 -8.30 -8.31 20.40
C MET A 210 -8.82 -9.06 21.62
N GLU A 211 -10.02 -8.73 22.09
CA GLU A 211 -10.66 -9.46 23.19
C GLU A 211 -11.05 -10.89 22.78
N HIS A 212 -11.54 -11.08 21.54
CA HIS A 212 -11.76 -12.43 21.00
C HIS A 212 -10.46 -13.23 20.97
N ARG A 213 -9.38 -12.64 20.44
CA ARG A 213 -8.04 -13.25 20.38
C ARG A 213 -7.54 -13.64 21.76
N ARG A 214 -7.67 -12.74 22.75
CA ARG A 214 -7.29 -13.00 24.14
C ARG A 214 -7.99 -14.23 24.69
N ARG A 215 -9.30 -14.36 24.46
CA ARG A 215 -10.11 -15.50 24.92
C ARG A 215 -9.74 -16.79 24.20
N SER A 216 -9.56 -16.74 22.89
CA SER A 216 -9.18 -17.93 22.09
C SER A 216 -7.81 -18.47 22.47
N LEU A 217 -6.90 -17.61 22.91
CA LEU A 217 -5.58 -17.99 23.41
C LEU A 217 -5.56 -18.33 24.89
N GLU A 218 -6.73 -18.25 25.58
CA GLU A 218 -6.86 -18.50 27.02
C GLU A 218 -5.90 -17.65 27.89
N LEU A 219 -5.69 -16.38 27.50
CA LEU A 219 -4.78 -15.47 28.17
C LEU A 219 -5.51 -14.56 29.15
N ASP A 220 -4.91 -14.31 30.32
CA ASP A 220 -5.39 -13.27 31.24
C ASP A 220 -5.22 -11.89 30.62
N VAL A 221 -4.11 -11.66 29.92
CA VAL A 221 -3.72 -10.39 29.29
C VAL A 221 -3.10 -10.64 27.91
N LEU A 222 -3.61 -9.93 26.90
CA LEU A 222 -3.06 -9.95 25.55
C LEU A 222 -1.88 -8.98 25.46
N ARG A 223 -0.71 -9.48 25.12
CA ARG A 223 0.53 -8.71 24.94
C ARG A 223 0.82 -8.47 23.46
N PRO A 224 1.70 -7.52 23.08
CA PRO A 224 2.00 -7.23 21.67
C PRO A 224 2.47 -8.43 20.84
N TRP A 225 3.12 -9.40 21.43
CA TRP A 225 3.55 -10.63 20.78
C TRP A 225 2.46 -11.69 20.60
N ASP A 226 1.25 -11.43 21.10
CA ASP A 226 0.12 -12.36 20.97
C ASP A 226 -0.82 -11.96 19.81
N VAL A 227 -0.53 -10.82 19.11
CA VAL A 227 -1.46 -10.27 18.10
C VAL A 227 -1.32 -10.90 16.72
N THR A 228 -0.21 -11.58 16.42
CA THR A 228 0.09 -12.13 15.09
C THR A 228 -0.01 -13.65 15.01
N VAL A 229 -0.17 -14.35 16.14
CA VAL A 229 -0.32 -15.81 16.14
C VAL A 229 -1.64 -16.21 15.49
N ASP A 230 -1.60 -17.23 14.64
CA ASP A 230 -2.79 -17.79 14.04
C ASP A 230 -3.65 -18.49 15.11
N LEU A 231 -4.96 -18.21 15.13
CA LEU A 231 -5.90 -18.78 16.09
C LEU A 231 -6.55 -20.07 15.58
N ASP A 232 -6.70 -20.20 14.28
CA ASP A 232 -7.55 -21.20 13.63
C ASP A 232 -6.74 -22.34 12.99
N SER A 233 -5.46 -22.11 12.67
CA SER A 233 -4.60 -23.12 12.06
C SER A 233 -3.43 -23.51 12.97
N LYS A 234 -3.29 -24.82 13.24
CA LYS A 234 -2.12 -25.39 13.91
C LYS A 234 -0.95 -25.62 12.95
N ILE A 235 -1.22 -25.60 11.64
CA ILE A 235 -0.25 -25.82 10.57
C ILE A 235 -0.32 -24.60 9.67
N PRO A 236 0.81 -23.91 9.42
CA PRO A 236 0.83 -22.77 8.53
C PRO A 236 0.25 -23.12 7.15
N LEU A 237 -0.59 -22.25 6.62
CA LEU A 237 -1.15 -22.40 5.28
C LEU A 237 -0.02 -22.35 4.24
N LYS A 238 -0.06 -23.27 3.30
CA LYS A 238 0.88 -23.33 2.17
C LYS A 238 0.09 -23.32 0.85
N PRO A 239 -0.19 -22.14 0.29
CA PRO A 239 -1.08 -22.00 -0.86
C PRO A 239 -0.54 -22.60 -2.16
N PHE A 240 0.78 -22.65 -2.33
CA PHE A 240 1.42 -23.21 -3.52
C PHE A 240 2.82 -23.77 -3.21
N ASP A 241 3.30 -24.64 -4.09
CA ASP A 241 4.63 -25.25 -4.00
C ASP A 241 5.59 -24.69 -5.07
N THR A 242 5.07 -24.25 -6.21
CA THR A 242 5.87 -23.72 -7.34
C THR A 242 5.27 -22.44 -7.88
N VAL A 243 6.14 -21.60 -8.48
CA VAL A 243 5.70 -20.34 -9.11
C VAL A 243 4.77 -20.58 -10.28
N GLU A 244 4.93 -21.66 -11.04
CA GLU A 244 4.03 -22.04 -12.14
C GLU A 244 2.61 -22.30 -11.63
N THR A 245 2.49 -23.04 -10.51
CA THR A 245 1.19 -23.28 -9.86
C THR A 245 0.60 -21.97 -9.33
N PHE A 246 1.45 -21.10 -8.77
CA PHE A 246 1.06 -19.80 -8.26
C PHE A 246 0.44 -18.95 -9.36
N VAL A 247 1.14 -18.78 -10.49
CA VAL A 247 0.69 -18.00 -11.66
C VAL A 247 -0.56 -18.61 -12.30
N SER A 248 -0.57 -19.92 -12.51
CA SER A 248 -1.72 -20.62 -13.13
C SER A 248 -3.01 -20.45 -12.34
N ARG A 249 -2.96 -20.58 -11.02
CA ARG A 249 -4.12 -20.37 -10.14
C ARG A 249 -4.54 -18.90 -10.09
N ALA A 250 -3.60 -17.96 -10.03
CA ALA A 250 -3.91 -16.52 -10.10
C ALA A 250 -4.68 -16.18 -11.38
N ARG A 251 -4.22 -16.67 -12.55
CA ARG A 251 -4.94 -16.51 -13.83
C ARG A 251 -6.37 -17.05 -13.75
N GLY A 252 -6.56 -18.24 -13.17
CA GLY A 252 -7.89 -18.84 -12.96
C GLY A 252 -8.78 -17.98 -12.07
N ILE A 253 -8.23 -17.44 -10.98
CA ILE A 253 -8.95 -16.54 -10.05
C ILE A 253 -9.40 -15.28 -10.78
N PHE A 254 -8.51 -14.59 -11.49
CA PHE A 254 -8.85 -13.36 -12.21
C PHE A 254 -9.85 -13.61 -13.36
N SER A 255 -9.77 -14.74 -14.06
CA SER A 255 -10.77 -15.14 -15.08
C SER A 255 -12.16 -15.36 -14.48
N ARG A 256 -12.24 -15.72 -13.21
CA ARG A 256 -13.52 -15.87 -12.49
C ARG A 256 -14.06 -14.55 -11.95
N VAL A 257 -13.20 -13.57 -11.68
CA VAL A 257 -13.62 -12.20 -11.39
C VAL A 257 -14.19 -11.56 -12.65
N ASP A 258 -13.41 -11.59 -13.74
CA ASP A 258 -13.79 -11.10 -15.08
C ASP A 258 -12.87 -11.75 -16.12
N GLU A 259 -13.42 -12.23 -17.23
CA GLU A 259 -12.67 -12.94 -18.29
C GLU A 259 -11.53 -12.07 -18.85
N GLY A 260 -11.79 -10.78 -19.07
CA GLY A 260 -10.78 -9.83 -19.57
C GLY A 260 -9.62 -9.59 -18.59
N LEU A 261 -9.87 -9.61 -17.27
CA LEU A 261 -8.79 -9.51 -16.27
C LEU A 261 -7.92 -10.77 -16.29
N GLY A 262 -8.52 -11.94 -16.45
CA GLY A 262 -7.78 -13.21 -16.62
C GLY A 262 -6.94 -13.24 -17.90
N GLU A 263 -7.44 -12.68 -19.00
CA GLU A 263 -6.69 -12.50 -20.26
C GLU A 263 -5.50 -11.56 -20.08
N GLN A 264 -5.69 -10.40 -19.45
CA GLN A 264 -4.64 -9.43 -19.16
C GLN A 264 -3.52 -10.03 -18.29
N PHE A 265 -3.88 -10.74 -17.23
CA PHE A 265 -2.89 -11.45 -16.41
C PHE A 265 -2.18 -12.56 -17.19
N GLY A 266 -2.91 -13.23 -18.10
CA GLY A 266 -2.34 -14.20 -19.04
C GLY A 266 -1.26 -13.59 -19.93
N VAL A 267 -1.49 -12.40 -20.49
CA VAL A 267 -0.47 -11.65 -21.27
C VAL A 267 0.79 -11.42 -20.45
N MET A 268 0.66 -11.02 -19.17
CA MET A 268 1.83 -10.82 -18.31
C MET A 268 2.62 -12.10 -18.08
N ALA A 269 1.94 -13.23 -17.88
CA ALA A 269 2.57 -14.53 -17.70
C ALA A 269 3.29 -14.99 -18.99
N ASP A 270 2.61 -14.87 -20.13
CA ASP A 270 3.10 -15.33 -21.42
C ASP A 270 4.26 -14.47 -21.97
N GLU A 271 4.28 -13.15 -21.66
CA GLU A 271 5.33 -12.21 -22.07
C GLU A 271 6.50 -12.11 -21.05
N GLY A 272 6.49 -12.88 -19.94
CA GLY A 272 7.57 -12.89 -18.95
C GLY A 272 7.65 -11.60 -18.10
N LEU A 273 6.49 -10.99 -17.83
CA LEU A 273 6.35 -9.75 -17.06
C LEU A 273 6.11 -9.97 -15.56
N LEU A 274 6.37 -11.19 -15.08
CA LEU A 274 6.20 -11.61 -13.69
C LEU A 274 7.53 -12.14 -13.14
N ASP A 275 8.19 -11.36 -12.29
CA ASP A 275 9.37 -11.80 -11.55
C ASP A 275 8.98 -12.06 -10.08
N LEU A 276 8.43 -13.26 -9.81
CA LEU A 276 7.78 -13.57 -8.55
C LEU A 276 8.65 -14.34 -7.55
N GLU A 277 9.61 -15.13 -8.02
CA GLU A 277 10.40 -16.02 -7.19
C GLU A 277 11.40 -15.26 -6.32
N SER A 278 11.49 -15.63 -5.04
CA SER A 278 12.54 -15.17 -4.14
C SER A 278 13.87 -15.86 -4.47
N ARG A 279 14.95 -15.08 -4.64
CA ARG A 279 16.28 -15.58 -4.92
C ARG A 279 17.37 -14.70 -4.32
N GLN A 280 18.56 -15.27 -4.12
CA GLN A 280 19.71 -14.52 -3.63
C GLN A 280 20.09 -13.37 -4.57
N GLY A 281 20.37 -12.20 -4.01
CA GLY A 281 20.74 -11.00 -4.76
C GLY A 281 19.55 -10.19 -5.27
N LYS A 282 18.32 -10.68 -5.14
CA LYS A 282 17.10 -9.93 -5.46
C LYS A 282 16.79 -8.91 -4.37
N ALA A 283 16.34 -7.71 -4.74
CA ALA A 283 15.92 -6.69 -3.77
C ALA A 283 14.71 -7.19 -2.96
N PRO A 284 14.59 -6.82 -1.68
CA PRO A 284 13.40 -7.15 -0.87
C PRO A 284 12.17 -6.35 -1.31
N GLY A 285 10.98 -6.85 -0.96
CA GLY A 285 9.70 -6.20 -1.23
C GLY A 285 8.99 -6.74 -2.46
N GLY A 286 7.91 -6.07 -2.83
CA GLY A 286 7.10 -6.30 -4.02
C GLY A 286 6.66 -4.95 -4.60
N TYR A 287 6.42 -4.89 -5.89
CA TYR A 287 5.88 -3.73 -6.59
C TYR A 287 5.29 -4.11 -7.94
N CYS A 288 4.31 -3.32 -8.39
CA CYS A 288 3.92 -3.23 -9.78
C CYS A 288 4.50 -1.94 -10.38
N THR A 289 4.95 -2.00 -11.62
CA THR A 289 5.40 -0.84 -12.38
C THR A 289 5.01 -0.99 -13.84
N ASP A 290 4.89 0.14 -14.56
CA ASP A 290 4.53 0.13 -15.96
C ASP A 290 5.75 0.20 -16.89
N LEU A 291 5.66 -0.50 -17.99
CA LEU A 291 6.49 -0.31 -19.17
C LEU A 291 5.69 0.56 -20.13
N ALA A 292 5.71 1.87 -19.86
CA ALA A 292 4.78 2.86 -20.40
C ALA A 292 4.73 2.92 -21.92
N PHE A 293 5.88 2.78 -22.58
CA PHE A 293 5.98 2.81 -24.05
C PHE A 293 5.38 1.56 -24.70
N ARG A 294 5.52 0.39 -24.08
CA ARG A 294 4.95 -0.89 -24.54
C ARG A 294 3.52 -1.08 -24.09
N GLY A 295 3.04 -0.32 -23.09
CA GLY A 295 1.76 -0.50 -22.46
C GLY A 295 1.62 -1.85 -21.76
N ARG A 296 2.61 -2.19 -20.96
CA ARG A 296 2.69 -3.45 -20.23
C ARG A 296 3.06 -3.21 -18.78
N PRO A 297 2.28 -3.67 -17.81
CA PRO A 297 2.71 -3.71 -16.41
C PRO A 297 3.74 -4.82 -16.18
N PHE A 298 4.51 -4.67 -15.11
CA PHE A 298 5.47 -5.66 -14.63
C PHE A 298 5.33 -5.83 -13.12
N ILE A 299 5.22 -7.06 -12.64
CA ILE A 299 5.16 -7.38 -11.21
C ILE A 299 6.47 -8.01 -10.75
N PHE A 300 7.01 -7.43 -9.69
CA PHE A 300 8.16 -7.94 -8.94
C PHE A 300 7.74 -8.28 -7.52
N MET A 301 8.14 -9.46 -7.01
CA MET A 301 7.93 -9.83 -5.61
C MET A 301 8.91 -10.92 -5.18
N ASN A 302 8.85 -11.33 -3.92
CA ASN A 302 9.71 -12.36 -3.33
C ASN A 302 8.88 -13.49 -2.73
N ALA A 303 8.12 -14.21 -3.56
CA ALA A 303 7.24 -15.27 -3.14
C ALA A 303 8.00 -16.50 -2.60
N VAL A 304 7.51 -17.05 -1.49
CA VAL A 304 8.08 -18.19 -0.76
C VAL A 304 7.05 -19.27 -0.41
N GLY A 305 5.78 -19.12 -0.85
CA GLY A 305 4.72 -20.09 -0.65
C GLY A 305 3.86 -19.84 0.61
N VAL A 306 3.75 -18.59 1.05
CA VAL A 306 2.95 -18.19 2.21
C VAL A 306 1.67 -17.44 1.81
N PRO A 307 0.64 -17.35 2.67
CA PRO A 307 -0.60 -16.64 2.36
C PRO A 307 -0.39 -15.18 1.95
N ASP A 308 0.57 -14.49 2.58
CA ASP A 308 0.90 -13.10 2.27
C ASP A 308 1.33 -12.92 0.79
N ASP A 309 1.94 -13.96 0.16
CA ASP A 309 2.31 -13.91 -1.26
C ASP A 309 1.05 -13.84 -2.15
N VAL A 310 0.00 -14.57 -1.78
CA VAL A 310 -1.27 -14.57 -2.53
C VAL A 310 -1.91 -13.20 -2.49
N GLN A 311 -1.98 -12.58 -1.31
CA GLN A 311 -2.52 -11.23 -1.15
C GLN A 311 -1.68 -10.20 -1.91
N THR A 312 -0.36 -10.27 -1.80
CA THR A 312 0.55 -9.38 -2.53
C THR A 312 0.34 -9.50 -4.05
N LEU A 313 0.30 -10.72 -4.61
CA LEU A 313 0.09 -10.88 -6.05
C LEU A 313 -1.25 -10.31 -6.51
N ILE A 314 -2.32 -10.50 -5.74
CA ILE A 314 -3.65 -9.98 -6.08
C ILE A 314 -3.65 -8.45 -6.00
N HIS A 315 -2.98 -7.88 -5.01
CA HIS A 315 -2.78 -6.43 -4.86
C HIS A 315 -2.04 -5.84 -6.07
N GLU A 316 -0.87 -6.37 -6.40
CA GLU A 316 -0.06 -5.90 -7.53
C GLU A 316 -0.77 -6.11 -8.89
N ALA A 317 -1.56 -7.18 -9.02
CA ALA A 317 -2.40 -7.37 -10.20
C ALA A 317 -3.49 -6.29 -10.31
N GLY A 318 -4.04 -5.79 -9.20
CA GLY A 318 -4.97 -4.66 -9.21
C GLY A 318 -4.36 -3.40 -9.83
N HIS A 319 -3.09 -3.09 -9.52
CA HIS A 319 -2.32 -2.03 -10.19
C HIS A 319 -2.12 -2.35 -11.67
N SER A 320 -1.75 -3.61 -12.00
CA SER A 320 -1.54 -4.03 -13.39
C SER A 320 -2.80 -3.86 -14.25
N PHE A 321 -3.99 -4.18 -13.71
CA PHE A 321 -5.25 -3.98 -14.42
C PHE A 321 -5.56 -2.49 -14.64
N HIS A 322 -5.12 -1.61 -13.71
CA HIS A 322 -5.22 -0.18 -13.89
C HIS A 322 -4.34 0.30 -15.07
N ASP A 323 -3.10 -0.16 -15.14
CA ASP A 323 -2.18 0.16 -16.23
C ASP A 323 -2.72 -0.30 -17.59
N PHE A 324 -3.22 -1.53 -17.69
CA PHE A 324 -3.88 -2.02 -18.90
C PHE A 324 -5.09 -1.17 -19.30
N ALA A 325 -5.93 -0.81 -18.33
CA ALA A 325 -7.16 -0.06 -18.59
C ALA A 325 -6.90 1.38 -19.07
N THR A 326 -5.75 1.97 -18.70
CA THR A 326 -5.38 3.35 -19.04
C THR A 326 -4.51 3.45 -20.27
N HIS A 327 -3.98 2.34 -20.81
CA HIS A 327 -3.02 2.35 -21.91
C HIS A 327 -3.50 3.12 -23.15
N ASP A 328 -4.78 3.04 -23.48
CA ASP A 328 -5.37 3.73 -24.64
C ASP A 328 -5.56 5.25 -24.44
N LEU A 329 -5.34 5.77 -23.23
CA LEU A 329 -5.35 7.20 -22.99
C LEU A 329 -4.14 7.86 -23.68
N PRO A 330 -4.37 8.94 -24.45
CA PRO A 330 -3.40 9.46 -25.41
C PRO A 330 -2.13 10.07 -24.78
N PHE A 331 -2.18 10.44 -23.50
CA PHE A 331 -1.05 11.11 -22.86
C PHE A 331 -0.65 10.44 -21.54
N ALA A 332 0.67 10.38 -21.29
CA ALA A 332 1.25 9.82 -20.08
C ALA A 332 0.60 10.36 -18.80
N TRP A 333 0.36 11.67 -18.75
CA TRP A 333 -0.26 12.32 -17.57
C TRP A 333 -1.72 11.95 -17.34
N GLN A 334 -2.44 11.48 -18.37
CA GLN A 334 -3.79 10.94 -18.23
C GLN A 334 -3.78 9.52 -17.68
N ARG A 335 -2.71 8.76 -17.88
CA ARG A 335 -2.51 7.42 -17.33
C ARG A 335 -2.08 7.45 -15.86
N SER A 336 -1.38 8.52 -15.45
CA SER A 336 -0.93 8.70 -14.08
C SER A 336 -2.09 9.12 -13.17
N VAL A 337 -2.33 8.34 -12.12
CA VAL A 337 -3.35 8.59 -11.09
C VAL A 337 -2.71 8.99 -9.76
N GLY A 338 -3.51 9.57 -8.85
CA GLY A 338 -3.10 9.73 -7.45
C GLY A 338 -3.06 8.38 -6.73
N HIS A 339 -2.26 8.28 -5.70
CA HIS A 339 -2.07 7.01 -4.99
C HIS A 339 -3.36 6.51 -4.33
N GLU A 340 -4.27 7.39 -3.90
CA GLU A 340 -5.59 7.01 -3.39
C GLU A 340 -6.43 6.23 -4.42
N ALA A 341 -6.29 6.56 -5.70
CA ALA A 341 -6.96 5.85 -6.78
C ALA A 341 -6.20 4.58 -7.17
N ALA A 342 -4.87 4.62 -7.17
CA ALA A 342 -4.04 3.44 -7.41
C ALA A 342 -4.30 2.36 -6.35
N GLU A 343 -4.32 2.75 -5.06
CA GLU A 343 -4.60 1.82 -3.96
C GLU A 343 -6.07 1.39 -3.90
N LEU A 344 -7.01 2.22 -4.38
CA LEU A 344 -8.40 1.76 -4.56
C LEU A 344 -8.47 0.61 -5.57
N ALA A 345 -7.68 0.65 -6.63
CA ALA A 345 -7.62 -0.43 -7.62
C ALA A 345 -7.08 -1.73 -7.01
N SER A 346 -5.93 -1.67 -6.34
CA SER A 346 -5.26 -2.83 -5.72
C SER A 346 -6.10 -3.44 -4.59
N MET A 347 -6.51 -2.65 -3.60
CA MET A 347 -7.28 -3.12 -2.44
C MET A 347 -8.69 -3.60 -2.80
N SER A 348 -9.31 -3.02 -3.84
CA SER A 348 -10.57 -3.55 -4.36
C SER A 348 -10.39 -4.92 -4.99
N MET A 349 -9.29 -5.16 -5.71
CA MET A 349 -9.03 -6.46 -6.31
C MET A 349 -8.79 -7.54 -5.25
N GLU A 350 -8.09 -7.23 -4.15
CA GLU A 350 -7.95 -8.14 -3.01
C GLU A 350 -9.31 -8.68 -2.55
N LEU A 351 -10.29 -7.78 -2.39
CA LEU A 351 -11.62 -8.12 -1.90
C LEU A 351 -12.52 -8.78 -2.97
N LEU A 352 -12.41 -8.36 -4.24
CA LEU A 352 -13.16 -8.95 -5.36
C LEU A 352 -12.68 -10.37 -5.70
N ALA A 353 -11.39 -10.66 -5.51
CA ALA A 353 -10.81 -11.97 -5.78
C ALA A 353 -11.08 -13.01 -4.66
N MET A 354 -11.35 -12.55 -3.44
CA MET A 354 -11.53 -13.42 -2.26
C MET A 354 -12.45 -14.63 -2.49
N PRO A 355 -13.64 -14.51 -3.13
CA PRO A 355 -14.54 -15.65 -3.33
C PRO A 355 -13.97 -16.77 -4.18
N TYR A 356 -12.96 -16.48 -4.97
CA TYR A 356 -12.38 -17.38 -5.95
C TYR A 356 -11.08 -18.05 -5.50
N LEU A 357 -10.67 -17.81 -4.23
CA LEU A 357 -9.46 -18.43 -3.65
C LEU A 357 -9.63 -19.92 -3.33
N VAL A 358 -10.83 -20.48 -3.50
CA VAL A 358 -11.14 -21.88 -3.17
C VAL A 358 -10.73 -22.83 -4.32
N ALA A 359 -10.04 -23.93 -3.97
CA ALA A 359 -9.69 -24.99 -4.89
C ALA A 359 -10.96 -25.64 -5.56
N PRO A 360 -10.85 -26.20 -6.77
CA PRO A 360 -9.59 -26.57 -7.45
C PRO A 360 -8.89 -25.42 -8.17
N ASP A 361 -9.62 -24.36 -8.53
CA ASP A 361 -9.08 -23.25 -9.33
C ASP A 361 -8.31 -22.23 -8.48
N GLY A 362 -8.61 -22.15 -7.17
CA GLY A 362 -7.93 -21.29 -6.21
C GLY A 362 -6.84 -22.02 -5.41
N TYR A 363 -6.33 -21.34 -4.39
CA TYR A 363 -5.17 -21.80 -3.61
C TYR A 363 -5.52 -22.67 -2.41
N TYR A 364 -6.75 -22.61 -1.90
CA TYR A 364 -7.12 -23.11 -0.58
C TYR A 364 -8.25 -24.13 -0.63
N THR A 365 -8.25 -25.09 0.27
CA THR A 365 -9.47 -25.83 0.57
C THR A 365 -10.55 -24.87 1.09
N PRO A 366 -11.84 -25.22 1.10
CA PRO A 366 -12.89 -24.37 1.63
C PRO A 366 -12.62 -23.86 3.06
N GLU A 367 -12.07 -24.71 3.91
CA GLU A 367 -11.73 -24.34 5.29
C GLU A 367 -10.52 -23.41 5.37
N GLN A 368 -9.47 -23.66 4.59
CA GLN A 368 -8.31 -22.78 4.51
C GLN A 368 -8.68 -21.40 3.93
N ALA A 369 -9.56 -21.37 2.93
CA ALA A 369 -10.05 -20.10 2.37
C ALA A 369 -10.84 -19.30 3.42
N ARG A 370 -11.67 -19.97 4.24
CA ARG A 370 -12.38 -19.34 5.36
C ARG A 370 -11.41 -18.69 6.33
N ILE A 371 -10.31 -19.36 6.69
CA ILE A 371 -9.27 -18.84 7.59
C ILE A 371 -8.57 -17.64 6.94
N ALA A 372 -8.11 -17.78 5.70
CA ALA A 372 -7.44 -16.70 4.97
C ALA A 372 -8.31 -15.43 4.84
N TRP A 373 -9.61 -15.60 4.67
CA TRP A 373 -10.58 -14.51 4.62
C TRP A 373 -10.77 -13.84 5.97
N LEU A 374 -10.88 -14.65 7.01
CA LEU A 374 -11.04 -14.15 8.36
C LEU A 374 -9.83 -13.27 8.74
N GLU A 375 -8.62 -13.77 8.51
CA GLU A 375 -7.39 -13.02 8.73
C GLU A 375 -7.38 -11.71 7.92
N HIS A 376 -7.70 -11.76 6.63
CA HIS A 376 -7.68 -10.57 5.78
C HIS A 376 -8.68 -9.49 6.24
N LEU A 377 -9.92 -9.86 6.60
CA LEU A 377 -10.90 -8.90 7.10
C LEU A 377 -10.53 -8.32 8.49
N GLU A 378 -9.92 -9.12 9.36
CA GLU A 378 -9.37 -8.63 10.63
C GLU A 378 -8.22 -7.65 10.41
N ASP A 379 -7.32 -7.95 9.45
CA ASP A 379 -6.18 -7.10 9.09
C ASP A 379 -6.63 -5.79 8.44
N VAL A 380 -7.69 -5.79 7.63
CA VAL A 380 -8.29 -4.56 7.09
C VAL A 380 -8.70 -3.60 8.20
N LEU A 381 -9.37 -4.09 9.26
CA LEU A 381 -9.75 -3.23 10.38
C LEU A 381 -8.52 -2.79 11.20
N ALA A 382 -7.57 -3.68 11.45
CA ALA A 382 -6.37 -3.36 12.20
C ALA A 382 -5.45 -2.36 11.47
N SER A 383 -5.35 -2.47 10.13
CA SER A 383 -4.57 -1.55 9.30
C SER A 383 -5.13 -0.13 9.33
N LEU A 384 -6.44 0.07 9.30
CA LEU A 384 -7.06 1.39 9.42
C LEU A 384 -6.67 2.11 10.72
N VAL A 385 -6.58 1.39 11.83
CA VAL A 385 -6.11 1.93 13.12
C VAL A 385 -4.64 2.32 13.06
N HIS A 386 -3.81 1.50 12.41
CA HIS A 386 -2.40 1.79 12.23
C HIS A 386 -2.18 2.99 11.32
N ILE A 387 -2.89 3.05 10.20
CA ILE A 387 -2.86 4.16 9.24
C ILE A 387 -3.18 5.49 9.93
N ALA A 388 -4.30 5.54 10.68
CA ALA A 388 -4.68 6.74 11.44
C ALA A 388 -3.61 7.15 12.46
N SER A 389 -2.94 6.18 13.10
CA SER A 389 -1.87 6.48 14.06
C SER A 389 -0.64 7.09 13.39
N VAL A 390 -0.22 6.55 12.23
CA VAL A 390 0.95 7.05 11.49
C VAL A 390 0.68 8.44 10.90
N ASP A 391 -0.48 8.63 10.28
CA ASP A 391 -0.83 9.92 9.67
C ASP A 391 -1.04 11.01 10.73
N ALA A 392 -1.73 10.71 11.83
CA ALA A 392 -1.88 11.65 12.95
C ALA A 392 -0.53 12.04 13.58
N PHE A 393 0.43 11.11 13.64
CA PHE A 393 1.77 11.40 14.12
C PHE A 393 2.53 12.32 13.18
N GLN A 394 2.48 12.09 11.89
CA GLN A 394 3.13 12.96 10.90
C GLN A 394 2.47 14.35 10.87
N ALA A 395 1.14 14.43 10.94
CA ALA A 395 0.43 15.70 11.03
C ALA A 395 0.91 16.52 12.25
N TRP A 396 1.04 15.86 13.42
CA TRP A 396 1.55 16.52 14.62
C TRP A 396 3.01 16.97 14.47
N ILE A 397 3.89 16.13 13.90
CA ILE A 397 5.31 16.47 13.71
C ILE A 397 5.47 17.80 12.96
N TYR A 398 4.75 18.01 11.89
CA TYR A 398 4.95 19.19 11.02
C TYR A 398 4.07 20.38 11.39
N SER A 399 3.04 20.22 12.21
CA SER A 399 2.19 21.32 12.69
C SER A 399 2.53 21.81 14.10
N SER A 400 3.32 21.05 14.88
CA SER A 400 3.67 21.39 16.25
C SER A 400 5.02 22.11 16.36
N ALA A 401 5.12 23.08 17.26
CA ALA A 401 6.41 23.70 17.60
C ALA A 401 7.43 22.68 18.16
N ASP A 402 6.96 21.61 18.78
CA ASP A 402 7.79 20.56 19.39
C ASP A 402 8.16 19.43 18.41
N GLY A 403 7.68 19.48 17.16
CA GLY A 403 7.89 18.43 16.17
C GLY A 403 9.37 18.18 15.83
N GLY A 404 10.24 19.19 15.98
CA GLY A 404 11.69 19.07 15.85
C GLY A 404 12.39 18.41 17.05
N ASN A 405 11.69 18.16 18.17
CA ASN A 405 12.27 17.58 19.38
C ASN A 405 12.09 16.05 19.41
N ALA A 406 13.19 15.30 19.39
CA ALA A 406 13.17 13.85 19.38
C ALA A 406 12.43 13.24 20.60
N ALA A 407 12.64 13.79 21.80
CA ALA A 407 11.97 13.30 23.01
C ALA A 407 10.45 13.59 22.98
N ALA A 408 10.05 14.75 22.45
CA ALA A 408 8.65 15.12 22.30
C ALA A 408 7.95 14.20 21.27
N ARG A 409 8.63 13.81 20.18
CA ARG A 409 8.13 12.83 19.20
C ARG A 409 7.86 11.47 19.84
N ASP A 410 8.78 10.97 20.68
CA ASP A 410 8.59 9.70 21.38
C ASP A 410 7.36 9.73 22.30
N VAL A 411 7.21 10.79 23.08
CA VAL A 411 6.05 10.99 23.95
C VAL A 411 4.76 11.06 23.12
N LYS A 412 4.75 11.86 22.06
CA LYS A 412 3.58 12.02 21.20
C LYS A 412 3.19 10.72 20.51
N TRP A 413 4.16 9.93 20.05
CA TRP A 413 3.88 8.61 19.50
C TRP A 413 3.15 7.71 20.51
N LEU A 414 3.62 7.66 21.76
CA LEU A 414 2.97 6.88 22.81
C LEU A 414 1.53 7.36 23.08
N GLU A 415 1.29 8.68 23.12
CA GLU A 415 -0.04 9.26 23.28
C GLU A 415 -0.99 8.84 22.14
N ILE A 416 -0.53 8.98 20.89
CA ILE A 416 -1.30 8.61 19.71
C ILE A 416 -1.59 7.11 19.70
N ARG A 417 -0.59 6.27 19.97
CA ARG A 417 -0.80 4.82 20.06
C ARG A 417 -1.75 4.44 21.19
N ALA A 418 -1.71 5.13 22.32
CA ALA A 418 -2.66 4.90 23.42
C ALA A 418 -4.11 5.30 23.05
N ARG A 419 -4.26 6.30 22.17
CA ARG A 419 -5.55 6.73 21.64
C ARG A 419 -6.16 5.65 20.73
N PHE A 420 -5.41 5.12 19.79
CA PHE A 420 -5.89 4.24 18.73
C PHE A 420 -5.78 2.74 19.06
N GLU A 421 -4.78 2.30 19.79
CA GLU A 421 -4.47 0.88 20.03
C GLU A 421 -5.07 0.44 21.36
N LYS A 422 -6.22 -0.26 21.29
CA LYS A 422 -6.96 -0.79 22.44
C LYS A 422 -6.93 -2.32 22.44
N GLY A 423 -7.13 -2.91 23.60
CA GLY A 423 -7.21 -4.37 23.77
C GLY A 423 -5.87 -5.09 23.87
N VAL A 424 -4.75 -4.36 23.74
CA VAL A 424 -3.38 -4.89 23.89
C VAL A 424 -2.71 -4.16 25.07
N ASP A 425 -2.19 -4.93 26.00
CA ASP A 425 -1.48 -4.38 27.16
C ASP A 425 0.01 -4.14 26.84
N TRP A 426 0.40 -2.87 26.87
CA TRP A 426 1.76 -2.38 26.66
C TRP A 426 2.47 -1.99 27.95
N SER A 427 1.91 -2.28 29.13
CA SER A 427 2.52 -1.90 30.41
C SER A 427 3.94 -2.48 30.54
N GLY A 428 4.89 -1.60 30.88
CA GLY A 428 6.32 -1.94 30.97
C GLY A 428 7.02 -2.18 29.62
N LEU A 429 6.39 -1.80 28.49
CA LEU A 429 6.92 -1.93 27.13
C LEU A 429 6.91 -0.58 26.39
N GLU A 430 7.01 0.53 27.12
CA GLU A 430 6.96 1.87 26.55
C GLU A 430 8.10 2.10 25.54
N LYS A 431 9.31 1.59 25.82
CA LYS A 431 10.46 1.70 24.92
C LYS A 431 10.25 0.91 23.64
N GLU A 432 9.78 -0.34 23.75
CA GLU A 432 9.47 -1.20 22.62
C GLU A 432 8.33 -0.61 21.77
N ARG A 433 7.36 0.05 22.40
CA ARG A 433 6.28 0.75 21.70
C ARG A 433 6.79 1.97 20.94
N VAL A 434 7.73 2.73 21.51
CA VAL A 434 8.41 3.84 20.83
C VAL A 434 9.20 3.33 19.63
N ALA A 435 9.92 2.21 19.75
CA ALA A 435 10.70 1.64 18.64
C ALA A 435 9.88 1.40 17.36
N ARG A 436 8.55 1.30 17.47
CA ARG A 436 7.68 1.07 16.32
C ARG A 436 7.66 2.23 15.32
N TRP A 437 7.84 3.48 15.73
CA TRP A 437 7.89 4.57 14.76
C TRP A 437 9.26 4.66 14.07
N TYR A 438 10.36 4.27 14.74
CA TYR A 438 11.67 4.17 14.10
C TYR A 438 11.72 3.14 12.97
N ARG A 439 10.88 2.14 13.03
CA ARG A 439 10.73 1.10 12.03
C ARG A 439 9.80 1.49 10.89
N GLN A 440 9.05 2.58 11.02
CA GLN A 440 8.04 2.98 10.04
C GLN A 440 8.68 3.74 8.88
N LEU A 441 9.09 3.02 7.84
CA LEU A 441 9.79 3.51 6.66
C LEU A 441 9.14 4.76 6.05
N HIS A 442 7.82 4.79 5.91
CA HIS A 442 7.10 5.88 5.27
C HIS A 442 7.27 7.24 5.98
N ILE A 443 7.52 7.25 7.29
CA ILE A 443 7.80 8.51 8.01
C ILE A 443 9.11 9.14 7.50
N PHE A 444 10.07 8.30 7.11
CA PHE A 444 11.39 8.73 6.63
C PHE A 444 11.41 8.99 5.13
N GLU A 445 10.78 8.14 4.32
CA GLU A 445 10.95 8.14 2.86
C GLU A 445 9.75 8.71 2.12
N LEU A 446 8.53 8.44 2.59
CA LEU A 446 7.28 8.79 1.91
C LEU A 446 6.33 9.54 2.86
N PRO A 447 6.68 10.77 3.30
CA PRO A 447 5.87 11.50 4.27
C PRO A 447 4.43 11.72 3.75
N PHE A 448 3.47 11.57 4.68
CA PHE A 448 2.04 11.70 4.43
C PHE A 448 1.44 10.70 3.43
N TYR A 449 2.13 9.61 3.10
CA TYR A 449 1.59 8.58 2.22
C TYR A 449 0.46 7.75 2.88
N TYR A 450 0.55 7.50 4.18
CA TYR A 450 -0.29 6.52 4.87
C TYR A 450 -1.79 6.80 4.80
N ILE A 451 -2.22 8.05 4.75
CA ILE A 451 -3.64 8.40 4.62
C ILE A 451 -4.24 7.90 3.29
N GLU A 452 -3.43 7.78 2.24
CA GLU A 452 -3.82 7.30 0.92
C GLU A 452 -4.33 5.86 1.01
N TYR A 453 -3.64 4.98 1.75
CA TYR A 453 -4.12 3.64 2.06
C TYR A 453 -5.46 3.66 2.81
N GLY A 454 -5.63 4.56 3.77
CA GLY A 454 -6.87 4.64 4.56
C GLY A 454 -8.07 5.05 3.73
N ILE A 455 -7.90 6.05 2.87
CA ILE A 455 -8.92 6.52 1.93
C ILE A 455 -9.29 5.40 0.95
N ALA A 456 -8.28 4.74 0.37
CA ALA A 456 -8.44 3.64 -0.56
C ALA A 456 -9.13 2.43 0.08
N GLN A 457 -8.74 2.05 1.30
CA GLN A 457 -9.34 0.92 2.01
C GLN A 457 -10.84 1.13 2.29
N LEU A 458 -11.24 2.34 2.67
CA LEU A 458 -12.67 2.66 2.85
C LEU A 458 -13.42 2.64 1.51
N GLY A 459 -12.78 3.01 0.41
CA GLY A 459 -13.31 2.85 -0.94
C GLY A 459 -13.48 1.38 -1.30
N ALA A 460 -12.44 0.57 -1.11
CA ALA A 460 -12.44 -0.87 -1.40
C ALA A 460 -13.49 -1.65 -0.59
N LEU A 461 -13.71 -1.29 0.68
CA LEU A 461 -14.79 -1.87 1.49
C LEU A 461 -16.19 -1.55 0.92
N GLN A 462 -16.38 -0.38 0.30
CA GLN A 462 -17.63 -0.06 -0.37
C GLN A 462 -17.77 -0.85 -1.68
N VAL A 463 -16.70 -1.02 -2.47
CA VAL A 463 -16.69 -1.91 -3.65
C VAL A 463 -17.07 -3.33 -3.23
N PHE A 464 -16.48 -3.83 -2.15
CA PHE A 464 -16.81 -5.15 -1.60
C PHE A 464 -18.28 -5.26 -1.18
N ARG A 465 -18.82 -4.28 -0.46
CA ARG A 465 -20.24 -4.24 -0.08
C ARG A 465 -21.16 -4.27 -1.29
N ASN A 466 -20.82 -3.52 -2.34
CA ASN A 466 -21.55 -3.51 -3.60
C ASN A 466 -21.48 -4.88 -4.28
N ALA A 467 -20.30 -5.51 -4.29
CA ALA A 467 -20.09 -6.83 -4.88
C ALA A 467 -20.85 -7.96 -4.15
N VAL A 468 -21.07 -7.83 -2.84
CA VAL A 468 -21.95 -8.75 -2.09
C VAL A 468 -23.41 -8.65 -2.57
N THR A 469 -23.82 -7.48 -3.02
CA THR A 469 -25.19 -7.24 -3.54
C THR A 469 -25.30 -7.66 -5.02
N ASP A 470 -24.36 -7.21 -5.86
CA ASP A 470 -24.28 -7.49 -7.30
C ASP A 470 -22.82 -7.50 -7.74
N ALA A 471 -22.22 -8.68 -7.79
CA ALA A 471 -20.82 -8.86 -8.15
C ALA A 471 -20.50 -8.39 -9.58
N GLY A 472 -21.43 -8.64 -10.52
CA GLY A 472 -21.25 -8.25 -11.92
C GLY A 472 -21.21 -6.73 -12.09
N GLU A 473 -22.14 -6.00 -11.48
CA GLU A 473 -22.17 -4.55 -11.55
C GLU A 473 -20.99 -3.93 -10.78
N ALA A 474 -20.60 -4.50 -9.64
CA ALA A 474 -19.42 -4.01 -8.90
C ALA A 474 -18.12 -4.14 -9.71
N VAL A 475 -17.91 -5.26 -10.41
CA VAL A 475 -16.76 -5.45 -11.32
C VAL A 475 -16.84 -4.51 -12.52
N ASN A 476 -18.03 -4.29 -13.10
CA ASN A 476 -18.19 -3.33 -14.18
C ASN A 476 -17.90 -1.89 -13.73
N ALA A 477 -18.35 -1.49 -12.53
CA ALA A 477 -18.03 -0.19 -11.95
C ALA A 477 -16.53 -0.03 -11.69
N TYR A 478 -15.89 -1.05 -11.14
CA TYR A 478 -14.44 -1.11 -10.95
C TYR A 478 -13.70 -0.90 -12.29
N LYS A 479 -14.05 -1.62 -13.34
CA LYS A 479 -13.42 -1.47 -14.67
C LYS A 479 -13.67 -0.08 -15.29
N ARG A 480 -14.87 0.52 -15.10
CA ARG A 480 -15.13 1.91 -15.52
C ARG A 480 -14.22 2.90 -14.81
N PHE A 481 -14.02 2.71 -13.51
CA PHE A 481 -13.10 3.52 -12.70
C PHE A 481 -11.67 3.40 -13.23
N LEU A 482 -11.15 2.18 -13.43
CA LEU A 482 -9.79 1.97 -13.94
C LEU A 482 -9.54 2.71 -15.26
N ALA A 483 -10.50 2.63 -16.21
CA ALA A 483 -10.36 3.21 -17.54
C ALA A 483 -10.29 4.74 -17.56
N LEU A 484 -10.66 5.43 -16.48
CA LEU A 484 -10.61 6.89 -16.40
C LEU A 484 -9.19 7.43 -16.16
N GLY A 485 -8.29 6.63 -15.59
CA GLY A 485 -6.95 7.09 -15.26
C GLY A 485 -6.96 8.39 -14.45
N GLY A 486 -6.04 9.29 -14.74
CA GLY A 486 -5.92 10.61 -14.11
C GLY A 486 -6.73 11.73 -14.80
N THR A 487 -7.75 11.39 -15.62
CA THR A 487 -8.54 12.38 -16.37
C THR A 487 -9.63 13.06 -15.54
N LYS A 488 -9.91 12.55 -14.34
CA LYS A 488 -10.97 13.00 -13.44
C LYS A 488 -10.44 13.34 -12.04
N SER A 489 -11.24 14.12 -11.29
CA SER A 489 -10.99 14.36 -9.86
C SER A 489 -11.16 13.07 -9.06
N LEU A 490 -10.58 13.00 -7.87
CA LEU A 490 -10.66 11.83 -7.00
C LEU A 490 -12.13 11.48 -6.64
N PRO A 491 -13.02 12.42 -6.28
CA PRO A 491 -14.44 12.13 -6.09
C PRO A 491 -15.14 11.53 -7.32
N GLU A 492 -14.82 12.00 -8.53
CA GLU A 492 -15.39 11.47 -9.76
C GLU A 492 -14.89 10.04 -10.06
N LEU A 493 -13.62 9.76 -9.78
CA LEU A 493 -13.04 8.41 -9.89
C LEU A 493 -13.74 7.44 -8.93
N TYR A 494 -13.93 7.84 -7.68
CA TYR A 494 -14.65 7.05 -6.68
C TYR A 494 -16.12 6.82 -7.08
N ALA A 495 -16.78 7.86 -7.57
CA ALA A 495 -18.15 7.74 -8.07
C ALA A 495 -18.27 6.77 -9.26
N ALA A 496 -17.28 6.71 -10.16
CA ALA A 496 -17.23 5.75 -11.26
C ALA A 496 -17.11 4.31 -10.78
N ALA A 497 -16.39 4.08 -9.65
CA ALA A 497 -16.33 2.80 -8.96
C ALA A 497 -17.60 2.46 -8.16
N GLY A 498 -18.62 3.35 -8.16
CA GLY A 498 -19.85 3.19 -7.39
C GLY A 498 -19.69 3.44 -5.89
N VAL A 499 -18.70 4.22 -5.49
CA VAL A 499 -18.33 4.50 -4.10
C VAL A 499 -18.11 6.00 -3.88
N LYS A 500 -17.85 6.42 -2.64
CA LYS A 500 -17.57 7.82 -2.29
C LYS A 500 -16.35 7.93 -1.39
N LEU A 501 -15.72 9.10 -1.37
CA LEU A 501 -14.72 9.45 -0.38
C LEU A 501 -15.37 9.52 1.02
N VAL A 502 -14.72 8.93 2.03
CA VAL A 502 -15.27 8.82 3.39
C VAL A 502 -14.28 9.36 4.39
N PHE A 503 -14.71 10.40 5.12
CA PHE A 503 -13.98 10.97 6.25
C PHE A 503 -14.86 11.05 7.51
N ASP A 504 -16.13 10.69 7.43
CA ASP A 504 -17.10 10.79 8.50
C ASP A 504 -17.32 9.48 9.27
N ALA A 505 -17.61 9.61 10.57
CA ALA A 505 -17.77 8.47 11.45
C ALA A 505 -19.04 7.64 11.17
N ALA A 506 -20.12 8.23 10.64
CA ALA A 506 -21.36 7.51 10.41
C ALA A 506 -21.19 6.47 9.30
N THR A 507 -20.63 6.90 8.15
CA THR A 507 -20.33 5.98 7.04
C THR A 507 -19.30 4.93 7.44
N MET A 508 -18.25 5.31 8.21
CA MET A 508 -17.29 4.33 8.73
C MET A 508 -17.93 3.29 9.65
N GLN A 509 -18.87 3.70 10.52
CA GLN A 509 -19.59 2.76 11.39
C GLN A 509 -20.40 1.74 10.58
N GLU A 510 -21.06 2.16 9.50
CA GLU A 510 -21.78 1.25 8.61
C GLU A 510 -20.85 0.23 7.94
N LEU A 511 -19.67 0.69 7.45
CA LEU A 511 -18.68 -0.19 6.83
C LEU A 511 -18.06 -1.16 7.84
N VAL A 512 -17.73 -0.68 9.03
CA VAL A 512 -17.21 -1.53 10.12
C VAL A 512 -18.22 -2.58 10.52
N ALA A 513 -19.51 -2.21 10.72
CA ALA A 513 -20.56 -3.17 11.05
C ALA A 513 -20.71 -4.23 9.94
N PHE A 514 -20.66 -3.83 8.67
CA PHE A 514 -20.68 -4.76 7.54
C PHE A 514 -19.50 -5.76 7.59
N VAL A 515 -18.28 -5.30 7.89
CA VAL A 515 -17.09 -6.19 8.01
C VAL A 515 -17.22 -7.11 9.22
N GLU A 516 -17.64 -6.60 10.38
CA GLU A 516 -17.84 -7.41 11.59
C GLU A 516 -18.89 -8.51 11.37
N ASP A 517 -19.99 -8.21 10.67
CA ASP A 517 -21.01 -9.21 10.31
C ASP A 517 -20.40 -10.33 9.44
N ARG A 518 -19.50 -10.01 8.50
CA ARG A 518 -18.78 -11.02 7.68
C ARG A 518 -17.82 -11.85 8.54
N ILE A 519 -17.06 -11.21 9.41
CA ILE A 519 -16.16 -11.91 10.35
C ILE A 519 -16.96 -12.88 11.25
N VAL A 520 -18.09 -12.45 11.80
CA VAL A 520 -18.96 -13.32 12.61
C VAL A 520 -19.53 -14.48 11.79
N ALA A 521 -19.99 -14.21 10.56
CA ALA A 521 -20.49 -15.27 9.67
C ALA A 521 -19.40 -16.30 9.35
N LEU A 522 -18.19 -15.87 9.01
CA LEU A 522 -17.06 -16.76 8.73
C LEU A 522 -16.67 -17.59 9.97
N ARG A 523 -16.62 -17.01 11.15
CA ARG A 523 -16.36 -17.74 12.40
C ARG A 523 -17.41 -18.81 12.69
N ASN A 524 -18.65 -18.58 12.25
CA ASN A 524 -19.76 -19.54 12.37
C ASN A 524 -19.83 -20.54 11.20
N GLY A 525 -18.81 -20.59 10.33
CA GLY A 525 -18.71 -21.56 9.23
C GLY A 525 -19.47 -21.19 7.97
N ALA A 526 -19.87 -19.91 7.81
CA ALA A 526 -20.50 -19.48 6.57
C ALA A 526 -19.53 -19.61 5.38
N PRO A 527 -20.04 -20.01 4.19
CA PRO A 527 -19.21 -20.02 2.98
C PRO A 527 -18.90 -18.59 2.50
N ALA A 528 -18.04 -18.51 1.51
CA ALA A 528 -17.68 -17.26 0.82
C ALA A 528 -18.90 -16.38 0.51
N PRO A 529 -18.84 -15.03 0.71
CA PRO A 529 -20.01 -14.15 0.62
C PRO A 529 -20.69 -14.11 -0.75
N PHE A 530 -20.06 -14.56 -1.83
CA PHE A 530 -20.67 -14.61 -3.17
C PHE A 530 -20.48 -15.96 -3.86
N GLY A 531 -20.29 -17.03 -3.13
CA GLY A 531 -20.15 -18.37 -3.72
C GLY A 531 -21.32 -18.68 -4.63
N SER A 532 -21.11 -18.69 -5.95
CA SER A 532 -21.99 -19.17 -7.04
C SER A 532 -22.79 -18.18 -7.89
N VAL A 533 -22.38 -16.94 -8.11
CA VAL A 533 -23.15 -16.01 -8.96
C VAL A 533 -22.47 -15.65 -10.30
N ILE A 534 -21.60 -16.47 -10.83
CA ILE A 534 -21.41 -16.51 -12.29
C ILE A 534 -22.06 -17.81 -12.76
N PRO A 535 -23.23 -17.77 -13.42
CA PRO A 535 -23.79 -18.97 -14.07
C PRO A 535 -22.77 -19.41 -15.12
N ASN A 536 -22.28 -20.62 -14.97
CA ASN A 536 -21.45 -21.28 -15.96
C ASN A 536 -22.17 -21.16 -17.32
N ARG A 537 -21.66 -20.34 -18.24
CA ARG A 537 -22.25 -20.09 -19.57
C ARG A 537 -22.45 -21.39 -20.36
N ALA A 538 -21.69 -22.42 -20.04
CA ALA A 538 -21.87 -23.79 -20.60
C ALA A 538 -23.23 -24.44 -20.26
N ALA A 539 -23.95 -23.96 -19.24
CA ALA A 539 -25.27 -24.47 -18.89
C ALA A 539 -26.43 -23.81 -19.69
N ARG A 540 -26.17 -22.71 -20.39
CA ARG A 540 -27.19 -22.01 -21.22
C ARG A 540 -27.26 -22.53 -22.66
N GLU A 541 -26.22 -23.20 -23.17
CA GLU A 541 -26.21 -23.76 -24.53
C GLU A 541 -26.95 -25.11 -24.63
N HIS A 542 -27.25 -25.75 -23.51
CA HIS A 542 -28.02 -27.02 -23.49
C HIS A 542 -29.51 -26.84 -23.18
N GLN A 543 -30.03 -25.61 -23.02
CA GLN A 543 -31.47 -25.35 -22.86
C GLN A 543 -32.13 -24.69 -24.08
N SER A 544 -31.38 -24.52 -25.19
CA SER A 544 -31.90 -23.97 -26.45
C SER A 544 -31.58 -24.87 -27.65
N ALA A 545 -31.54 -26.22 -27.46
CA ALA A 545 -31.53 -27.21 -28.54
C ALA A 545 -32.75 -28.11 -28.45
#